data_93020546d554731d88467d604ca041ac
#
_entry.id   93020546d554731d88467d604ca041ac
#
_cell.length_a   1.000
_cell.length_b   1.000
_cell.length_c   1.000
_cell.angle_alpha   90.00
_cell.angle_beta   90.00
_cell.angle_gamma   90.00
#
_symmetry.space_group_name_H-M   'P 1'
#
loop_
_entity.id
_entity.type
_entity.pdbx_description
1 polymer ?
#
loop_
_entity_poly.entity_id
_entity_poly.type
_entity_poly.pdbx_seq_one_letter_code
_entity_poly.pdbx_strand_id
1 'polypeptide(L)'
;MMIFSGVSWLAFSQQDPVLMRVNGKDVLRSEFEYYYNKDAASFASGYVAPEKYAERFADFKLKVSAAETAGLDTALSFREKVENYRNRLIKSYLTDTAVIENEARRLYDKMKAGHHAGRVRVSHIFKYLPQNVSGHALRKAIAGMDSIYEYLRKNQTPEAFDACVKRFSDEKQPFWVSWLQMPIEFENVAFELSAGEVSQPFFTPQGIHIVKVIERMEMPSFDDVKNGMELCRAHRHGTDWGVEAQVEKLKKEYGYAPDKTGMDELIRTGQTKRTLFTLAGKSYTGNDFVRFAAAYPAGVRRQLDAFVMKTVLDYENVCLERKYPELRYQVEEYRNRLLLDKITGQEIHKRIGSDEAGLQTYFEKHRSDYQWRKQRYKGIVLHGVSKRIVKQARKFLKSLPEEEWKDAIRLTFNAGAQPQIQAEQGTFASGDNVYVDDLVFKGKDAAPMVSFPFTAVLGKKVKAPDDYREVKDRVVTDYRNCLEKQWITRLRTSAKVEINQEVLKTVNNH
;
A
#
# COMPACT_ATOMS: atom_id res chain seq x y z
N MET A 1 52.56 21.67 30.41
CA MET A 1 52.28 20.25 30.42
C MET A 1 50.91 20.05 31.07
N MET A 2 49.84 20.16 30.28
CA MET A 2 48.47 19.95 30.75
C MET A 2 47.97 18.69 30.12
N ILE A 3 47.70 17.70 30.97
CA ILE A 3 47.17 16.39 30.59
C ILE A 3 45.66 16.53 30.44
N PHE A 4 45.15 16.46 29.19
CA PHE A 4 43.71 16.31 28.94
C PHE A 4 43.35 14.85 29.10
N SER A 5 42.73 14.52 30.24
CA SER A 5 42.07 13.22 30.43
C SER A 5 40.78 13.18 29.60
N GLY A 6 40.85 12.46 28.51
CA GLY A 6 39.67 12.13 27.71
C GLY A 6 38.72 11.18 28.49
N VAL A 7 37.62 11.71 28.99
CA VAL A 7 36.52 10.90 29.53
C VAL A 7 35.79 10.32 28.33
N SER A 8 36.07 9.04 28.04
CA SER A 8 35.25 8.26 27.13
C SER A 8 33.86 8.05 27.75
N TRP A 9 32.90 8.76 27.25
CA TRP A 9 31.49 8.43 27.50
C TRP A 9 31.16 7.11 26.76
N LEU A 10 31.35 6.00 27.47
CA LEU A 10 30.69 4.75 27.12
C LEU A 10 29.18 4.95 27.37
N ALA A 11 28.45 5.30 26.33
CA ALA A 11 27.02 5.19 26.35
C ALA A 11 26.70 3.71 26.54
N PHE A 12 26.39 3.31 27.76
CA PHE A 12 25.71 2.03 28.03
C PHE A 12 24.39 2.12 27.27
N SER A 13 24.33 1.47 26.13
CA SER A 13 23.06 1.13 25.50
C SER A 13 22.28 0.34 26.54
N GLN A 14 21.31 0.96 27.19
CA GLN A 14 20.44 0.32 28.14
C GLN A 14 19.72 -0.81 27.37
N GLN A 15 20.07 -2.06 27.68
CA GLN A 15 19.53 -3.22 26.96
C GLN A 15 18.03 -3.21 27.17
N ASP A 16 17.25 -3.25 26.06
CA ASP A 16 15.79 -3.26 26.10
C ASP A 16 15.29 -4.44 26.94
N PRO A 17 14.61 -4.21 28.07
CA PRO A 17 14.32 -5.27 29.03
C PRO A 17 13.24 -6.21 28.50
N VAL A 18 13.33 -7.48 28.90
CA VAL A 18 12.31 -8.50 28.60
C VAL A 18 11.09 -8.22 29.47
N LEU A 19 9.97 -7.86 28.85
CA LEU A 19 8.70 -7.60 29.50
C LEU A 19 7.92 -8.89 29.76
N MET A 20 7.90 -9.81 28.80
CA MET A 20 7.27 -11.12 29.00
C MET A 20 7.99 -12.23 28.24
N ARG A 21 7.74 -13.49 28.64
CA ARG A 21 8.12 -14.68 27.90
C ARG A 21 6.90 -15.51 27.56
N VAL A 22 6.80 -15.91 26.30
CA VAL A 22 5.71 -16.78 25.82
C VAL A 22 6.34 -18.01 25.17
N ASN A 23 6.16 -19.19 25.76
CA ASN A 23 6.76 -20.43 25.30
C ASN A 23 8.29 -20.33 25.12
N GLY A 24 8.98 -19.62 26.04
CA GLY A 24 10.43 -19.42 26.00
C GLY A 24 10.91 -18.33 25.02
N LYS A 25 10.03 -17.70 24.26
CA LYS A 25 10.37 -16.56 23.40
C LYS A 25 10.24 -15.25 24.19
N ASP A 26 11.27 -14.45 24.14
CA ASP A 26 11.31 -13.14 24.79
C ASP A 26 10.49 -12.12 24.00
N VAL A 27 9.73 -11.32 24.71
CA VAL A 27 9.03 -10.12 24.22
C VAL A 27 9.63 -8.92 24.95
N LEU A 28 10.23 -8.02 24.22
CA LEU A 28 10.88 -6.84 24.75
C LEU A 28 9.86 -5.75 25.12
N ARG A 29 10.24 -4.87 26.03
CA ARG A 29 9.38 -3.75 26.43
C ARG A 29 9.03 -2.84 25.22
N SER A 30 9.99 -2.52 24.39
CA SER A 30 9.77 -1.67 23.21
C SER A 30 8.82 -2.32 22.19
N GLU A 31 8.84 -3.65 22.03
CA GLU A 31 7.86 -4.37 21.21
C GLU A 31 6.45 -4.23 21.79
N PHE A 32 6.31 -4.43 23.10
CA PHE A 32 5.02 -4.28 23.78
C PHE A 32 4.49 -2.84 23.66
N GLU A 33 5.34 -1.84 23.90
CA GLU A 33 5.00 -0.42 23.80
C GLU A 33 4.55 -0.04 22.39
N TYR A 34 5.20 -0.57 21.34
CA TYR A 34 4.80 -0.36 19.96
C TYR A 34 3.33 -0.76 19.73
N TYR A 35 2.95 -1.99 20.14
CA TYR A 35 1.59 -2.48 19.98
C TYR A 35 0.61 -1.73 20.90
N TYR A 36 0.99 -1.51 22.16
CA TYR A 36 0.16 -0.83 23.15
C TYR A 36 -0.19 0.59 22.72
N ASN A 37 0.78 1.37 22.28
CA ASN A 37 0.60 2.76 21.87
C ASN A 37 -0.21 2.87 20.57
N LYS A 38 0.00 1.95 19.64
CA LYS A 38 -0.76 1.89 18.40
C LYS A 38 -2.23 1.56 18.64
N ASP A 39 -2.49 0.56 19.48
CA ASP A 39 -3.85 0.15 19.82
C ASP A 39 -4.55 1.20 20.70
N ALA A 40 -3.83 1.88 21.60
CA ALA A 40 -4.35 2.94 22.45
C ALA A 40 -5.00 4.06 21.62
N ALA A 41 -4.47 4.40 20.46
CA ALA A 41 -5.03 5.39 19.55
C ALA A 41 -6.39 4.96 18.96
N SER A 42 -6.71 3.66 18.97
CA SER A 42 -7.95 3.07 18.43
C SER A 42 -8.98 2.67 19.48
N PHE A 43 -8.68 2.81 20.78
CA PHE A 43 -9.62 2.43 21.85
C PHE A 43 -10.85 3.34 21.88
N ALA A 44 -11.94 2.86 21.36
CA ALA A 44 -13.23 3.56 21.40
C ALA A 44 -13.79 3.74 22.84
N SER A 45 -13.25 3.01 23.82
CA SER A 45 -13.69 2.98 25.23
C SER A 45 -12.76 3.72 26.21
N GLY A 46 -11.74 4.46 25.71
CA GLY A 46 -10.78 5.18 26.55
C GLY A 46 -9.56 4.34 26.96
N TYR A 47 -8.80 4.86 27.91
CA TYR A 47 -7.55 4.28 28.40
C TYR A 47 -7.70 2.84 28.91
N VAL A 48 -6.85 1.94 28.43
CA VAL A 48 -6.69 0.55 28.95
C VAL A 48 -5.36 0.45 29.66
N ALA A 49 -5.37 0.09 30.95
CA ALA A 49 -4.16 -0.03 31.73
C ALA A 49 -3.19 -1.07 31.11
N PRO A 50 -1.86 -0.84 31.17
CA PRO A 50 -0.85 -1.75 30.60
C PRO A 50 -0.99 -3.18 31.09
N GLU A 51 -1.36 -3.40 32.37
CA GLU A 51 -1.56 -4.72 32.98
C GLU A 51 -2.68 -5.49 32.29
N LYS A 52 -3.80 -4.82 32.02
CA LYS A 52 -4.95 -5.44 31.32
C LYS A 52 -4.64 -5.67 29.83
N TYR A 53 -3.85 -4.82 29.24
CA TYR A 53 -3.41 -5.01 27.88
C TYR A 53 -2.40 -6.15 27.76
N ALA A 54 -1.49 -6.32 28.73
CA ALA A 54 -0.49 -7.39 28.77
C ALA A 54 -1.13 -8.78 28.69
N GLU A 55 -2.26 -9.00 29.36
CA GLU A 55 -3.02 -10.25 29.27
C GLU A 55 -3.52 -10.54 27.85
N ARG A 56 -4.06 -9.53 27.18
CA ARG A 56 -4.52 -9.63 25.76
C ARG A 56 -3.36 -9.85 24.82
N PHE A 57 -2.25 -9.16 25.09
CA PHE A 57 -1.05 -9.29 24.29
C PHE A 57 -0.41 -10.68 24.44
N ALA A 58 -0.44 -11.25 25.63
CA ALA A 58 -0.04 -12.64 25.86
C ALA A 58 -0.89 -13.63 25.04
N ASP A 59 -2.23 -13.46 25.03
CA ASP A 59 -3.12 -14.26 24.19
C ASP A 59 -2.82 -14.14 22.69
N PHE A 60 -2.53 -12.93 22.23
CA PHE A 60 -2.10 -12.68 20.86
C PHE A 60 -0.80 -13.45 20.55
N LYS A 61 0.21 -13.37 21.42
CA LYS A 61 1.50 -14.07 21.25
C LYS A 61 1.33 -15.59 21.31
N LEU A 62 0.43 -16.10 22.13
CA LEU A 62 0.11 -17.54 22.18
C LEU A 62 -0.48 -18.04 20.86
N LYS A 63 -1.40 -17.27 20.25
CA LYS A 63 -1.96 -17.62 18.95
C LYS A 63 -0.90 -17.60 17.84
N VAL A 64 0.01 -16.61 17.86
CA VAL A 64 1.15 -16.56 16.94
C VAL A 64 2.06 -17.76 17.12
N SER A 65 2.41 -18.11 18.37
CA SER A 65 3.22 -19.30 18.69
C SER A 65 2.56 -20.59 18.18
N ALA A 66 1.24 -20.73 18.34
CA ALA A 66 0.50 -21.88 17.82
C ALA A 66 0.58 -21.95 16.28
N ALA A 67 0.48 -20.81 15.59
CA ALA A 67 0.60 -20.75 14.13
C ALA A 67 2.01 -21.16 13.64
N GLU A 68 3.06 -20.73 14.35
CA GLU A 68 4.45 -21.10 14.06
C GLU A 68 4.69 -22.60 14.33
N THR A 69 4.16 -23.12 15.43
CA THR A 69 4.23 -24.57 15.75
C THR A 69 3.52 -25.40 14.67
N ALA A 70 2.44 -24.88 14.09
CA ALA A 70 1.75 -25.51 12.97
C ALA A 70 2.49 -25.32 11.62
N GLY A 71 3.64 -24.66 11.60
CA GLY A 71 4.46 -24.45 10.40
C GLY A 71 3.84 -23.50 9.36
N LEU A 72 2.90 -22.62 9.77
CA LEU A 72 2.18 -21.74 8.83
C LEU A 72 3.06 -20.64 8.23
N ASP A 73 4.23 -20.40 8.79
CA ASP A 73 5.24 -19.44 8.30
C ASP A 73 6.26 -20.05 7.32
N THR A 74 6.22 -21.37 7.12
CA THR A 74 7.23 -22.06 6.30
C THR A 74 6.96 -21.98 4.80
N ALA A 75 5.73 -21.73 4.39
CA ALA A 75 5.33 -21.65 2.98
C ALA A 75 6.05 -20.52 2.24
N LEU A 76 6.55 -20.79 1.02
CA LEU A 76 7.23 -19.80 0.19
C LEU A 76 6.36 -18.55 -0.02
N SER A 77 5.09 -18.74 -0.38
CA SER A 77 4.15 -17.63 -0.59
C SER A 77 3.90 -16.75 0.64
N PHE A 78 4.10 -17.30 1.84
CA PHE A 78 4.04 -16.52 3.08
C PHE A 78 5.28 -15.66 3.23
N ARG A 79 6.46 -16.25 3.03
CA ARG A 79 7.73 -15.53 3.11
C ARG A 79 7.82 -14.42 2.08
N GLU A 80 7.40 -14.68 0.85
CA GLU A 80 7.33 -13.67 -0.22
C GLU A 80 6.42 -12.49 0.14
N LYS A 81 5.26 -12.75 0.77
CA LYS A 81 4.35 -11.66 1.20
C LYS A 81 5.00 -10.78 2.26
N VAL A 82 5.67 -11.36 3.25
CA VAL A 82 6.36 -10.63 4.31
C VAL A 82 7.52 -9.82 3.72
N GLU A 83 8.33 -10.44 2.86
CA GLU A 83 9.46 -9.78 2.20
C GLU A 83 9.01 -8.63 1.28
N ASN A 84 7.96 -8.81 0.50
CA ASN A 84 7.39 -7.76 -0.34
C ASN A 84 6.84 -6.59 0.49
N TYR A 85 6.26 -6.87 1.65
CA TYR A 85 5.83 -5.83 2.58
C TYR A 85 7.01 -5.07 3.16
N ARG A 86 8.03 -5.79 3.64
CA ARG A 86 9.30 -5.23 4.14
C ARG A 86 9.94 -4.32 3.08
N ASN A 87 10.09 -4.80 1.85
CA ASN A 87 10.72 -4.06 0.76
C ASN A 87 9.96 -2.77 0.40
N ARG A 88 8.64 -2.73 0.57
CA ARG A 88 7.85 -1.49 0.42
C ARG A 88 8.12 -0.48 1.53
N LEU A 89 8.20 -0.94 2.77
CA LEU A 89 8.52 -0.08 3.91
C LEU A 89 9.92 0.51 3.82
N ILE A 90 10.90 -0.30 3.44
CA ILE A 90 12.30 0.09 3.34
C ILE A 90 12.50 1.28 2.40
N LYS A 91 11.72 1.41 1.33
CA LYS A 91 11.84 2.54 0.42
C LYS A 91 11.75 3.89 1.14
N SER A 92 10.86 4.02 2.12
CA SER A 92 10.72 5.26 2.90
C SER A 92 11.91 5.53 3.83
N TYR A 93 12.59 4.49 4.28
CA TYR A 93 13.79 4.62 5.13
C TYR A 93 15.08 4.81 4.34
N LEU A 94 15.12 4.32 3.10
CA LEU A 94 16.27 4.53 2.18
C LEU A 94 16.19 5.88 1.48
N THR A 95 15.08 6.59 1.54
CA THR A 95 14.89 7.90 0.93
C THR A 95 14.94 8.98 2.01
N ASP A 96 16.12 9.58 2.24
CA ASP A 96 16.24 10.71 3.15
C ASP A 96 15.74 11.99 2.46
N THR A 97 14.51 12.39 2.77
CA THR A 97 13.89 13.59 2.20
C THR A 97 14.68 14.87 2.47
N ALA A 98 15.39 14.95 3.61
CA ALA A 98 16.25 16.09 3.92
C ALA A 98 17.48 16.14 3.00
N VAL A 99 18.03 15.00 2.64
CA VAL A 99 19.15 14.91 1.66
C VAL A 99 18.66 15.31 0.28
N ILE A 100 17.48 14.86 -0.14
CA ILE A 100 16.88 15.25 -1.43
C ILE A 100 16.64 16.76 -1.48
N GLU A 101 16.05 17.33 -0.42
CA GLU A 101 15.77 18.77 -0.35
C GLU A 101 17.06 19.60 -0.36
N ASN A 102 18.08 19.19 0.39
CA ASN A 102 19.38 19.86 0.40
C ASN A 102 20.06 19.85 -0.97
N GLU A 103 20.03 18.73 -1.68
CA GLU A 103 20.62 18.65 -3.03
C GLU A 103 19.77 19.42 -4.06
N ALA A 104 18.43 19.39 -3.95
CA ALA A 104 17.55 20.22 -4.77
C ALA A 104 17.81 21.70 -4.54
N ARG A 105 18.00 22.15 -3.27
CA ARG A 105 18.34 23.54 -2.92
C ARG A 105 19.70 23.93 -3.47
N ARG A 106 20.69 23.07 -3.31
CA ARG A 106 22.04 23.28 -3.86
C ARG A 106 22.02 23.45 -5.38
N LEU A 107 21.21 22.65 -6.07
CA LEU A 107 21.03 22.78 -7.51
C LEU A 107 20.31 24.08 -7.87
N TYR A 108 19.26 24.43 -7.14
CA TYR A 108 18.53 25.67 -7.31
C TYR A 108 19.46 26.89 -7.16
N ASP A 109 20.29 26.91 -6.12
CA ASP A 109 21.27 27.97 -5.87
C ASP A 109 22.31 28.05 -6.99
N LYS A 110 22.77 26.91 -7.49
CA LYS A 110 23.67 26.85 -8.65
C LYS A 110 23.02 27.38 -9.93
N MET A 111 21.76 27.06 -10.14
CA MET A 111 20.96 27.60 -11.27
C MET A 111 20.80 29.13 -11.13
N LYS A 112 20.45 29.59 -9.94
CA LYS A 112 20.25 31.01 -9.67
C LYS A 112 21.56 31.83 -9.78
N ALA A 113 22.69 31.25 -9.44
CA ALA A 113 24.00 31.86 -9.59
C ALA A 113 24.53 31.85 -11.03
N GLY A 114 24.00 31.01 -11.90
CA GLY A 114 24.40 30.90 -13.30
C GLY A 114 23.49 31.66 -14.27
N HIS A 115 23.89 31.73 -15.55
CA HIS A 115 23.08 32.36 -16.60
C HIS A 115 21.78 31.61 -16.91
N HIS A 116 21.55 30.45 -16.30
CA HIS A 116 20.38 29.58 -16.53
C HIS A 116 19.19 29.85 -15.61
N ALA A 117 19.18 31.01 -14.93
CA ALA A 117 18.10 31.37 -14.02
C ALA A 117 16.79 31.71 -14.78
N GLY A 118 15.68 31.13 -14.31
CA GLY A 118 14.35 31.47 -14.79
C GLY A 118 13.83 30.59 -15.92
N ARG A 119 12.96 31.20 -16.75
CA ARG A 119 12.35 30.57 -17.93
C ARG A 119 12.59 31.46 -19.15
N VAL A 120 12.80 30.83 -20.29
CA VAL A 120 12.93 31.54 -21.55
C VAL A 120 11.83 31.11 -22.51
N ARG A 121 11.15 32.07 -23.14
CA ARG A 121 10.24 31.81 -24.24
C ARG A 121 11.02 31.87 -25.53
N VAL A 122 10.98 30.80 -26.28
CA VAL A 122 11.75 30.67 -27.50
C VAL A 122 10.87 30.40 -28.70
N SER A 123 11.29 30.89 -29.88
CA SER A 123 10.87 30.38 -31.17
C SER A 123 12.08 29.75 -31.82
N HIS A 124 11.92 28.68 -32.59
CA HIS A 124 13.05 28.03 -33.23
C HIS A 124 12.77 27.60 -34.67
N ILE A 125 13.81 27.59 -35.47
CA ILE A 125 13.82 26.91 -36.74
C ILE A 125 14.44 25.55 -36.47
N PHE A 126 13.61 24.51 -36.55
CA PHE A 126 13.99 23.13 -36.21
C PHE A 126 13.92 22.24 -37.43
N LYS A 127 14.94 21.45 -37.63
CA LYS A 127 14.98 20.39 -38.64
C LYS A 127 15.24 19.04 -37.96
N TYR A 128 14.21 18.21 -37.97
CA TYR A 128 14.32 16.86 -37.42
C TYR A 128 15.31 16.00 -38.19
N LEU A 129 16.17 15.30 -37.50
CA LEU A 129 17.14 14.34 -38.06
C LEU A 129 17.04 13.02 -37.30
N PRO A 130 16.62 11.93 -37.95
CA PRO A 130 16.63 10.61 -37.32
C PRO A 130 18.07 10.15 -37.08
N GLN A 131 18.29 9.28 -36.07
CA GLN A 131 19.61 8.79 -35.70
C GLN A 131 20.34 8.04 -36.83
N ASN A 132 19.58 7.49 -37.79
CA ASN A 132 20.11 6.77 -38.96
C ASN A 132 20.12 7.59 -40.25
N VAL A 133 20.18 8.94 -40.13
CA VAL A 133 20.17 9.85 -41.27
C VAL A 133 21.37 9.57 -42.17
N SER A 134 21.15 9.57 -43.51
CA SER A 134 22.24 9.40 -44.48
C SER A 134 23.16 10.61 -44.49
N GLY A 135 24.48 10.40 -44.74
CA GLY A 135 25.47 11.47 -44.77
C GLY A 135 25.14 12.54 -45.83
N HIS A 136 24.45 12.20 -46.94
CA HIS A 136 24.00 13.18 -47.92
C HIS A 136 22.87 14.05 -47.37
N ALA A 137 21.88 13.45 -46.75
CA ALA A 137 20.75 14.20 -46.14
C ALA A 137 21.21 15.08 -44.96
N LEU A 138 22.14 14.62 -44.16
CA LEU A 138 22.78 15.38 -43.09
C LEU A 138 23.48 16.63 -43.63
N ARG A 139 24.38 16.47 -44.64
CA ARG A 139 25.04 17.65 -45.27
C ARG A 139 24.07 18.63 -45.89
N LYS A 140 23.00 18.16 -46.51
CA LYS A 140 21.95 19.01 -47.08
C LYS A 140 21.24 19.78 -45.99
N ALA A 141 20.90 19.17 -44.86
CA ALA A 141 20.25 19.85 -43.74
C ALA A 141 21.16 20.91 -43.13
N ILE A 142 22.45 20.59 -42.89
CA ILE A 142 23.44 21.56 -42.38
C ILE A 142 23.53 22.76 -43.32
N ALA A 143 23.79 22.55 -44.61
CA ALA A 143 23.90 23.64 -45.60
C ALA A 143 22.60 24.51 -45.68
N GLY A 144 21.43 23.87 -45.51
CA GLY A 144 20.16 24.56 -45.43
C GLY A 144 20.05 25.47 -44.20
N MET A 145 20.42 24.98 -43.05
CA MET A 145 20.39 25.74 -41.79
C MET A 145 21.43 26.88 -41.81
N ASP A 146 22.63 26.64 -42.31
CA ASP A 146 23.64 27.68 -42.49
C ASP A 146 23.16 28.79 -43.42
N SER A 147 22.52 28.45 -44.52
CA SER A 147 21.95 29.46 -45.47
C SER A 147 20.85 30.28 -44.81
N ILE A 148 20.01 29.67 -44.00
CA ILE A 148 18.97 30.37 -43.24
C ILE A 148 19.62 31.31 -42.21
N TYR A 149 20.62 30.84 -41.47
CA TYR A 149 21.34 31.66 -40.50
C TYR A 149 22.00 32.88 -41.17
N GLU A 150 22.70 32.69 -42.28
CA GLU A 150 23.32 33.79 -43.04
C GLU A 150 22.29 34.80 -43.57
N TYR A 151 21.08 34.34 -43.94
CA TYR A 151 19.98 35.23 -44.31
C TYR A 151 19.50 36.03 -43.08
N LEU A 152 19.30 35.40 -41.93
CA LEU A 152 18.86 36.05 -40.69
C LEU A 152 19.90 37.03 -40.14
N ARG A 153 21.20 36.73 -40.30
CA ARG A 153 22.28 37.63 -39.91
C ARG A 153 22.28 38.95 -40.69
N LYS A 154 21.83 38.89 -41.94
CA LYS A 154 21.68 40.09 -42.82
C LYS A 154 20.35 40.80 -42.63
N ASN A 155 19.32 40.11 -42.17
CA ASN A 155 17.95 40.59 -41.99
C ASN A 155 17.50 40.39 -40.53
N GLN A 156 17.96 41.22 -39.64
CA GLN A 156 17.76 41.11 -38.20
C GLN A 156 16.40 41.65 -37.73
N THR A 157 15.33 41.34 -38.46
CA THR A 157 13.97 41.76 -38.06
C THR A 157 13.16 40.60 -37.49
N PRO A 158 12.23 40.86 -36.57
CA PRO A 158 11.35 39.83 -36.04
C PRO A 158 10.58 39.09 -37.14
N GLU A 159 10.10 39.82 -38.14
CA GLU A 159 9.31 39.30 -39.25
C GLU A 159 10.11 38.33 -40.15
N ALA A 160 11.42 38.59 -40.31
CA ALA A 160 12.33 37.73 -41.09
C ALA A 160 12.50 36.37 -40.39
N PHE A 161 12.67 36.35 -39.08
CA PHE A 161 12.76 35.11 -38.30
C PHE A 161 11.45 34.32 -38.37
N ASP A 162 10.30 34.96 -38.14
CA ASP A 162 8.97 34.34 -38.18
C ASP A 162 8.64 33.79 -39.59
N ALA A 163 9.05 34.47 -40.63
CA ALA A 163 8.90 33.97 -42.00
C ALA A 163 9.72 32.71 -42.24
N CYS A 164 10.96 32.66 -41.72
CA CYS A 164 11.80 31.44 -41.76
C CYS A 164 11.21 30.31 -40.95
N VAL A 165 10.68 30.55 -39.77
CA VAL A 165 9.99 29.53 -38.96
C VAL A 165 8.80 28.94 -39.73
N LYS A 166 7.94 29.79 -40.27
CA LYS A 166 6.76 29.37 -41.07
C LYS A 166 7.14 28.51 -42.27
N ARG A 167 8.24 28.84 -42.93
CA ARG A 167 8.64 28.22 -44.18
C ARG A 167 9.50 26.96 -44.01
N PHE A 168 10.40 26.95 -43.03
CA PHE A 168 11.45 25.95 -42.95
C PHE A 168 11.42 25.10 -41.70
N SER A 169 10.76 25.54 -40.60
CA SER A 169 10.74 24.79 -39.36
C SER A 169 9.73 23.63 -39.40
N ASP A 170 10.15 22.49 -38.84
CA ASP A 170 9.25 21.35 -38.60
C ASP A 170 8.33 21.59 -37.40
N GLU A 171 8.71 22.47 -36.45
CA GLU A 171 7.86 23.00 -35.36
C GLU A 171 7.71 24.50 -35.48
N LYS A 172 6.46 25.01 -35.34
CA LYS A 172 6.15 26.41 -35.71
C LYS A 172 5.67 27.28 -34.56
N GLN A 173 5.44 26.68 -33.37
CA GLN A 173 4.89 27.40 -32.24
C GLN A 173 5.99 27.78 -31.25
N PRO A 174 6.00 29.03 -30.76
CA PRO A 174 6.86 29.39 -29.63
C PRO A 174 6.47 28.63 -28.36
N PHE A 175 7.44 28.31 -27.54
CA PHE A 175 7.24 27.58 -26.25
C PHE A 175 8.16 28.08 -25.14
N TRP A 176 7.76 27.79 -23.90
CA TRP A 176 8.55 28.12 -22.74
C TRP A 176 9.52 26.97 -22.43
N VAL A 177 10.77 27.32 -22.19
CA VAL A 177 11.84 26.42 -21.75
C VAL A 177 12.17 26.74 -20.32
N SER A 178 12.03 25.74 -19.45
CA SER A 178 12.57 25.73 -18.10
C SER A 178 13.78 24.81 -18.06
N TRP A 179 14.66 25.02 -17.13
CA TRP A 179 15.83 24.18 -16.98
C TRP A 179 15.44 22.71 -16.71
N LEU A 180 16.20 21.76 -17.24
CA LEU A 180 15.98 20.31 -17.19
C LEU A 180 14.79 19.79 -18.03
N GLN A 181 14.21 20.60 -18.91
CA GLN A 181 13.11 20.17 -19.77
C GLN A 181 13.54 19.78 -21.18
N MET A 182 14.63 20.37 -21.66
CA MET A 182 15.14 20.15 -23.03
C MET A 182 16.52 19.47 -22.99
N PRO A 183 17.01 18.92 -24.13
CA PRO A 183 18.40 18.48 -24.23
C PRO A 183 19.38 19.57 -23.76
N ILE A 184 20.46 19.16 -23.08
CA ILE A 184 21.42 20.11 -22.46
C ILE A 184 21.99 21.08 -23.48
N GLU A 185 22.20 20.63 -24.72
CA GLU A 185 22.71 21.42 -25.84
C GLU A 185 21.73 22.55 -26.18
N PHE A 186 20.42 22.27 -26.16
CA PHE A 186 19.41 23.26 -26.41
C PHE A 186 19.32 24.28 -25.28
N GLU A 187 19.32 23.81 -24.05
CA GLU A 187 19.22 24.69 -22.89
C GLU A 187 20.43 25.63 -22.76
N ASN A 188 21.65 25.11 -22.94
CA ASN A 188 22.84 25.94 -22.91
C ASN A 188 22.76 27.10 -23.90
N VAL A 189 22.33 26.85 -25.13
CA VAL A 189 22.18 27.90 -26.13
C VAL A 189 21.03 28.87 -25.79
N ALA A 190 19.85 28.33 -25.44
CA ALA A 190 18.67 29.17 -25.19
C ALA A 190 18.83 30.07 -23.95
N PHE A 191 19.54 29.61 -22.92
CA PHE A 191 19.76 30.40 -21.71
C PHE A 191 20.93 31.40 -21.82
N GLU A 192 21.88 31.21 -22.73
CA GLU A 192 22.95 32.17 -22.99
C GLU A 192 22.48 33.37 -23.81
N LEU A 193 21.47 33.23 -24.64
CA LEU A 193 20.94 34.30 -25.51
C LEU A 193 20.17 35.36 -24.75
N SER A 194 20.35 36.61 -25.10
CA SER A 194 19.51 37.72 -24.65
C SER A 194 18.15 37.71 -25.38
N ALA A 195 17.14 38.40 -24.81
CA ALA A 195 15.85 38.59 -25.50
C ALA A 195 16.05 39.28 -26.84
N GLY A 196 15.49 38.71 -27.91
CA GLY A 196 15.63 39.18 -29.30
C GLY A 196 16.81 38.57 -30.06
N GLU A 197 17.76 37.95 -29.38
CA GLU A 197 18.97 37.39 -29.99
C GLU A 197 18.68 36.04 -30.65
N VAL A 198 19.43 35.71 -31.71
CA VAL A 198 19.31 34.49 -32.52
C VAL A 198 20.60 33.71 -32.46
N SER A 199 20.49 32.40 -32.18
CA SER A 199 21.65 31.50 -32.13
C SER A 199 22.25 31.19 -33.47
N GLN A 200 23.49 30.73 -33.46
CA GLN A 200 24.01 29.95 -34.59
C GLN A 200 23.30 28.60 -34.70
N PRO A 201 23.34 27.90 -35.87
CA PRO A 201 22.89 26.53 -35.96
C PRO A 201 23.63 25.61 -34.98
N PHE A 202 22.89 24.79 -34.25
CA PHE A 202 23.48 23.81 -33.31
C PHE A 202 22.70 22.50 -33.33
N PHE A 203 23.32 21.44 -32.86
CA PHE A 203 22.77 20.09 -32.82
C PHE A 203 22.21 19.74 -31.45
N THR A 204 21.12 18.96 -31.47
CA THR A 204 20.64 18.17 -30.34
C THR A 204 20.47 16.72 -30.81
N PRO A 205 20.19 15.76 -29.93
CA PRO A 205 19.87 14.38 -30.33
C PRO A 205 18.67 14.26 -31.29
N GLN A 206 17.83 15.32 -31.40
CA GLN A 206 16.62 15.32 -32.20
C GLN A 206 16.83 15.96 -33.60
N GLY A 207 17.89 16.78 -33.78
CA GLY A 207 18.13 17.44 -35.04
C GLY A 207 18.96 18.73 -34.92
N ILE A 208 18.76 19.65 -35.88
CA ILE A 208 19.46 20.94 -35.94
C ILE A 208 18.48 22.06 -35.61
N HIS A 209 18.93 23.02 -34.82
CA HIS A 209 18.14 24.17 -34.36
C HIS A 209 18.83 25.50 -34.65
N ILE A 210 18.03 26.54 -34.89
CA ILE A 210 18.37 27.96 -34.73
C ILE A 210 17.31 28.54 -33.80
N VAL A 211 17.69 29.04 -32.65
CA VAL A 211 16.79 29.52 -31.59
C VAL A 211 16.80 31.03 -31.50
N LYS A 212 15.64 31.64 -31.33
CA LYS A 212 15.48 33.03 -30.93
C LYS A 212 14.77 33.12 -29.60
N VAL A 213 15.33 33.83 -28.65
CA VAL A 213 14.69 34.15 -27.36
C VAL A 213 13.72 35.29 -27.56
N ILE A 214 12.46 35.09 -27.20
CA ILE A 214 11.40 36.11 -27.30
C ILE A 214 11.36 36.94 -26.02
N GLU A 215 11.33 36.27 -24.90
CA GLU A 215 11.23 36.89 -23.58
C GLU A 215 11.85 36.01 -22.50
N ARG A 216 12.19 36.60 -21.35
CA ARG A 216 12.72 35.91 -20.16
C ARG A 216 11.84 36.20 -18.97
N MET A 217 11.67 35.22 -18.11
CA MET A 217 11.04 35.33 -16.80
C MET A 217 12.05 34.99 -15.71
N GLU A 218 11.97 35.70 -14.61
CA GLU A 218 12.78 35.40 -13.43
C GLU A 218 12.48 33.99 -12.89
N MET A 219 13.46 33.46 -12.17
CA MET A 219 13.34 32.14 -11.54
C MET A 219 12.30 32.18 -10.42
N PRO A 220 11.27 31.30 -10.44
CA PRO A 220 10.32 31.18 -9.33
C PRO A 220 11.03 30.80 -8.02
N SER A 221 10.32 30.92 -6.90
CA SER A 221 10.88 30.53 -5.60
C SER A 221 11.25 29.03 -5.56
N PHE A 222 12.16 28.66 -4.67
CA PHE A 222 12.54 27.24 -4.51
C PHE A 222 11.32 26.36 -4.23
N ASP A 223 10.42 26.82 -3.38
CA ASP A 223 9.23 26.05 -2.99
C ASP A 223 8.26 25.81 -4.14
N ASP A 224 8.23 26.73 -5.11
CA ASP A 224 7.38 26.58 -6.31
C ASP A 224 7.94 25.56 -7.32
N VAL A 225 9.28 25.40 -7.35
CA VAL A 225 9.93 24.58 -8.39
C VAL A 225 10.46 23.25 -7.88
N LYS A 226 10.63 23.05 -6.57
CA LYS A 226 11.28 21.87 -5.98
C LYS A 226 10.70 20.55 -6.48
N ASN A 227 9.37 20.41 -6.49
CA ASN A 227 8.69 19.18 -6.93
C ASN A 227 8.90 18.91 -8.43
N GLY A 228 8.94 19.97 -9.25
CA GLY A 228 9.22 19.87 -10.68
C GLY A 228 10.68 19.48 -10.95
N MET A 229 11.62 19.99 -10.14
CA MET A 229 13.04 19.66 -10.26
C MET A 229 13.33 18.20 -9.97
N GLU A 230 12.69 17.63 -8.94
CA GLU A 230 12.80 16.22 -8.60
C GLU A 230 12.32 15.32 -9.74
N LEU A 231 11.15 15.63 -10.33
CA LEU A 231 10.60 14.88 -11.46
C LEU A 231 11.48 14.95 -12.72
N CYS A 232 11.96 16.15 -13.07
CA CYS A 232 12.75 16.36 -14.29
C CYS A 232 14.11 15.65 -14.23
N ARG A 233 14.72 15.57 -13.04
CA ARG A 233 16.01 14.91 -12.90
C ARG A 233 15.90 13.39 -12.88
N ALA A 234 14.90 12.83 -12.24
CA ALA A 234 14.62 11.39 -12.30
C ALA A 234 14.48 10.91 -13.76
N HIS A 235 13.88 11.74 -14.62
CA HIS A 235 13.74 11.46 -16.06
C HIS A 235 15.06 11.54 -16.84
N ARG A 236 15.97 12.44 -16.47
CA ARG A 236 17.17 12.76 -17.27
C ARG A 236 18.34 11.83 -16.98
N HIS A 237 18.50 11.37 -15.77
CA HIS A 237 19.67 10.60 -15.32
C HIS A 237 19.40 9.13 -15.03
N GLY A 238 18.13 8.69 -15.04
CA GLY A 238 17.76 7.29 -14.78
C GLY A 238 18.09 6.79 -13.36
N THR A 239 18.65 7.65 -12.52
CA THR A 239 18.99 7.38 -11.13
C THR A 239 18.28 8.39 -10.23
N ASP A 240 17.72 7.89 -9.16
CA ASP A 240 17.09 8.71 -8.13
C ASP A 240 18.17 9.49 -7.37
N TRP A 241 18.09 10.80 -7.41
CA TRP A 241 19.02 11.71 -6.77
C TRP A 241 19.22 11.47 -5.28
N GLY A 242 18.10 11.17 -4.63
CA GLY A 242 18.10 10.83 -3.24
C GLY A 242 18.93 9.58 -2.96
N VAL A 243 18.91 8.62 -3.87
CA VAL A 243 19.69 7.38 -3.73
C VAL A 243 21.19 7.65 -3.84
N GLU A 244 21.64 8.45 -4.81
CA GLU A 244 23.07 8.77 -4.94
C GLU A 244 23.60 9.52 -3.71
N ALA A 245 22.88 10.56 -3.26
CA ALA A 245 23.26 11.33 -2.10
C ALA A 245 23.20 10.50 -0.80
N GLN A 246 22.21 9.61 -0.69
CA GLN A 246 22.11 8.66 0.41
C GLN A 246 23.28 7.67 0.41
N VAL A 247 23.64 7.15 -0.74
CA VAL A 247 24.81 6.25 -0.87
C VAL A 247 26.11 6.94 -0.45
N GLU A 248 26.32 8.21 -0.82
CA GLU A 248 27.49 8.98 -0.38
C GLU A 248 27.51 9.22 1.14
N LYS A 249 26.36 9.45 1.75
CA LYS A 249 26.23 9.53 3.22
C LYS A 249 26.56 8.19 3.87
N LEU A 250 26.00 7.09 3.37
CA LEU A 250 26.21 5.73 3.89
C LEU A 250 27.66 5.26 3.69
N LYS A 251 28.32 5.62 2.59
CA LYS A 251 29.76 5.36 2.38
C LYS A 251 30.61 5.94 3.51
N LYS A 252 30.32 7.17 3.93
CA LYS A 252 31.01 7.82 5.06
C LYS A 252 30.69 7.11 6.38
N GLU A 253 29.42 6.80 6.61
CA GLU A 253 28.95 6.16 7.83
C GLU A 253 29.57 4.77 8.04
N TYR A 254 29.68 3.98 6.95
CA TYR A 254 30.18 2.60 6.99
C TYR A 254 31.65 2.46 6.66
N GLY A 255 32.41 3.56 6.62
CA GLY A 255 33.86 3.51 6.39
C GLY A 255 34.21 2.91 5.04
N TYR A 256 33.48 3.31 3.98
CA TYR A 256 33.83 2.90 2.61
C TYR A 256 35.25 3.37 2.26
N ALA A 257 36.12 2.46 1.85
CA ALA A 257 37.47 2.76 1.39
C ALA A 257 37.75 2.09 0.05
N PRO A 258 37.91 2.86 -1.06
CA PRO A 258 38.23 2.33 -2.37
C PRO A 258 39.69 1.84 -2.46
N ASP A 259 39.93 0.71 -3.08
CA ASP A 259 41.25 0.27 -3.50
C ASP A 259 41.52 0.75 -4.95
N LYS A 260 42.24 1.87 -5.06
CA LYS A 260 42.51 2.48 -6.36
C LYS A 260 43.22 1.51 -7.33
N THR A 261 44.15 0.70 -6.83
CA THR A 261 44.92 -0.23 -7.67
C THR A 261 44.02 -1.31 -8.26
N GLY A 262 43.13 -1.89 -7.44
CA GLY A 262 42.18 -2.90 -7.90
C GLY A 262 41.14 -2.33 -8.88
N MET A 263 40.64 -1.12 -8.60
CA MET A 263 39.68 -0.44 -9.48
C MET A 263 40.27 -0.04 -10.82
N ASP A 264 41.49 0.52 -10.83
CA ASP A 264 42.15 0.93 -12.05
C ASP A 264 42.53 -0.29 -12.93
N GLU A 265 42.94 -1.41 -12.31
CA GLU A 265 43.17 -2.67 -13.02
C GLU A 265 41.86 -3.17 -13.65
N LEU A 266 40.75 -3.18 -12.89
CA LEU A 266 39.44 -3.61 -13.40
C LEU A 266 38.97 -2.75 -14.58
N ILE A 267 39.09 -1.43 -14.48
CA ILE A 267 38.65 -0.50 -15.53
C ILE A 267 39.49 -0.69 -16.81
N ARG A 268 40.78 -0.91 -16.66
CA ARG A 268 41.71 -1.08 -17.80
C ARG A 268 41.59 -2.42 -18.48
N THR A 269 41.43 -3.52 -17.72
CA THR A 269 41.51 -4.90 -18.25
C THR A 269 40.15 -5.60 -18.34
N GLY A 270 39.12 -5.06 -17.73
CA GLY A 270 37.80 -5.67 -17.60
C GLY A 270 37.70 -6.75 -16.51
N GLN A 271 38.82 -7.09 -15.86
CA GLN A 271 38.85 -8.13 -14.81
C GLN A 271 39.99 -7.90 -13.81
N THR A 272 39.80 -8.34 -12.57
CA THR A 272 40.82 -8.38 -11.52
C THR A 272 40.45 -9.40 -10.45
N LYS A 273 41.41 -9.90 -9.70
CA LYS A 273 41.17 -10.70 -8.47
C LYS A 273 41.40 -9.87 -7.21
N ARG A 274 41.88 -8.63 -7.36
CA ARG A 274 42.21 -7.75 -6.24
C ARG A 274 40.96 -7.30 -5.52
N THR A 275 41.16 -6.78 -4.32
CA THR A 275 40.12 -5.98 -3.60
C THR A 275 39.82 -4.74 -4.43
N LEU A 276 38.54 -4.40 -4.53
CA LEU A 276 38.06 -3.18 -5.18
C LEU A 276 37.77 -2.10 -4.14
N PHE A 277 37.19 -2.49 -3.03
CA PHE A 277 36.91 -1.60 -1.90
C PHE A 277 36.63 -2.42 -0.63
N THR A 278 36.65 -1.71 0.51
CA THR A 278 36.12 -2.23 1.78
C THR A 278 34.89 -1.43 2.22
N LEU A 279 33.96 -2.10 2.90
CA LEU A 279 32.76 -1.50 3.49
C LEU A 279 32.48 -2.19 4.83
N ALA A 280 32.36 -1.43 5.90
CA ALA A 280 32.15 -1.95 7.27
C ALA A 280 33.13 -3.07 7.65
N GLY A 281 34.40 -2.92 7.27
CA GLY A 281 35.47 -3.89 7.53
C GLY A 281 35.49 -5.12 6.61
N LYS A 282 34.51 -5.28 5.71
CA LYS A 282 34.47 -6.39 4.74
C LYS A 282 35.08 -5.96 3.41
N SER A 283 35.96 -6.82 2.84
CA SER A 283 36.56 -6.60 1.51
C SER A 283 35.65 -7.16 0.41
N TYR A 284 35.53 -6.39 -0.67
CA TYR A 284 34.85 -6.76 -1.91
C TYR A 284 35.83 -6.81 -3.06
N THR A 285 35.87 -7.93 -3.75
CA THR A 285 36.91 -8.26 -4.74
C THR A 285 36.37 -8.23 -6.16
N GLY A 286 37.27 -8.35 -7.14
CA GLY A 286 36.89 -8.53 -8.54
C GLY A 286 36.03 -9.77 -8.79
N ASN A 287 36.15 -10.83 -7.98
CA ASN A 287 35.26 -12.00 -8.07
C ASN A 287 33.83 -11.69 -7.64
N ASP A 288 33.66 -10.82 -6.66
CA ASP A 288 32.32 -10.34 -6.23
C ASP A 288 31.70 -9.48 -7.32
N PHE A 289 32.52 -8.63 -7.95
CA PHE A 289 32.11 -7.80 -9.07
C PHE A 289 31.64 -8.63 -10.28
N VAL A 290 32.38 -9.67 -10.67
CA VAL A 290 32.02 -10.52 -11.82
C VAL A 290 30.66 -11.16 -11.65
N ARG A 291 30.33 -11.61 -10.44
CA ARG A 291 29.00 -12.16 -10.12
C ARG A 291 27.88 -11.13 -10.29
N PHE A 292 28.12 -9.88 -9.90
CA PHE A 292 27.19 -8.79 -10.11
C PHE A 292 27.08 -8.40 -11.59
N ALA A 293 28.23 -8.23 -12.27
CA ALA A 293 28.29 -7.75 -13.64
C ALA A 293 27.59 -8.67 -14.63
N ALA A 294 27.60 -9.99 -14.38
CA ALA A 294 26.90 -10.99 -15.20
C ALA A 294 25.39 -10.71 -15.36
N ALA A 295 24.76 -10.09 -14.34
CA ALA A 295 23.35 -9.74 -14.35
C ALA A 295 23.07 -8.27 -14.74
N TYR A 296 24.11 -7.47 -14.97
CA TYR A 296 23.98 -6.03 -15.22
C TYR A 296 24.76 -5.62 -16.49
N PRO A 297 24.17 -5.73 -17.69
CA PRO A 297 24.85 -5.43 -18.96
C PRO A 297 25.08 -3.92 -19.12
N ALA A 298 26.31 -3.46 -18.91
CA ALA A 298 26.75 -2.08 -19.07
C ALA A 298 28.27 -2.02 -19.28
N GLY A 299 28.84 -0.85 -19.60
CA GLY A 299 30.29 -0.67 -19.60
C GLY A 299 30.89 -0.81 -18.19
N VAL A 300 32.11 -1.32 -18.08
CA VAL A 300 32.79 -1.69 -16.82
C VAL A 300 32.73 -0.59 -15.75
N ARG A 301 32.93 0.66 -16.13
CA ARG A 301 32.85 1.78 -15.16
C ARG A 301 31.47 1.93 -14.58
N ARG A 302 30.41 1.90 -15.40
CA ARG A 302 29.02 1.94 -14.93
C ARG A 302 28.64 0.72 -14.09
N GLN A 303 29.16 -0.43 -14.46
CA GLN A 303 28.98 -1.66 -13.67
C GLN A 303 29.64 -1.54 -12.29
N LEU A 304 30.82 -0.95 -12.21
CA LEU A 304 31.53 -0.74 -10.93
C LEU A 304 30.77 0.25 -10.02
N ASP A 305 30.31 1.36 -10.58
CA ASP A 305 29.52 2.35 -9.83
C ASP A 305 28.23 1.71 -9.30
N ALA A 306 27.53 0.96 -10.15
CA ALA A 306 26.31 0.24 -9.76
C ALA A 306 26.58 -0.86 -8.71
N PHE A 307 27.72 -1.56 -8.81
CA PHE A 307 28.12 -2.57 -7.83
C PHE A 307 28.40 -1.97 -6.45
N VAL A 308 29.11 -0.84 -6.41
CA VAL A 308 29.38 -0.10 -5.17
C VAL A 308 28.04 0.38 -4.56
N MET A 309 27.19 1.02 -5.37
CA MET A 309 25.88 1.51 -4.93
C MET A 309 25.04 0.38 -4.34
N LYS A 310 24.88 -0.72 -5.08
CA LYS A 310 24.11 -1.88 -4.62
C LYS A 310 24.67 -2.44 -3.32
N THR A 311 25.99 -2.58 -3.21
CA THR A 311 26.63 -3.14 -2.02
C THR A 311 26.39 -2.29 -0.78
N VAL A 312 26.46 -0.96 -0.91
CA VAL A 312 26.18 -0.01 0.19
C VAL A 312 24.72 -0.10 0.62
N LEU A 313 23.79 -0.12 -0.34
CA LEU A 313 22.35 -0.22 -0.05
C LEU A 313 21.96 -1.58 0.53
N ASP A 314 22.56 -2.68 0.04
CA ASP A 314 22.33 -4.01 0.60
C ASP A 314 22.81 -4.10 2.06
N TYR A 315 23.94 -3.48 2.38
CA TYR A 315 24.44 -3.43 3.74
C TYR A 315 23.52 -2.58 4.65
N GLU A 316 23.10 -1.40 4.19
CA GLU A 316 22.12 -0.57 4.90
C GLU A 316 20.83 -1.35 5.15
N ASN A 317 20.31 -2.04 4.14
CA ASN A 317 19.10 -2.84 4.24
C ASN A 317 19.17 -3.89 5.36
N VAL A 318 20.33 -4.53 5.57
CA VAL A 318 20.55 -5.46 6.68
C VAL A 318 20.59 -4.73 8.03
N CYS A 319 21.07 -3.49 8.05
CA CYS A 319 21.21 -2.69 9.27
C CYS A 319 19.92 -1.97 9.69
N LEU A 320 18.96 -1.77 8.78
CA LEU A 320 17.79 -0.93 8.99
C LEU A 320 16.95 -1.31 10.22
N GLU A 321 16.67 -2.59 10.41
CA GLU A 321 15.87 -3.06 11.54
C GLU A 321 16.56 -2.90 12.89
N ARG A 322 17.89 -2.84 12.89
CA ARG A 322 18.68 -2.51 14.09
C ARG A 322 18.72 -1.00 14.34
N LYS A 323 18.80 -0.18 13.28
CA LYS A 323 18.78 1.27 13.37
C LYS A 323 17.40 1.82 13.73
N TYR A 324 16.37 1.17 13.18
CA TYR A 324 14.96 1.58 13.31
C TYR A 324 14.13 0.42 13.86
N PRO A 325 14.07 0.25 15.19
CA PRO A 325 13.29 -0.83 15.82
C PRO A 325 11.82 -0.83 15.40
N GLU A 326 11.28 0.36 15.12
CA GLU A 326 9.91 0.54 14.66
C GLU A 326 9.64 -0.14 13.31
N LEU A 327 10.60 -0.11 12.38
CA LEU A 327 10.52 -0.85 11.11
C LEU A 327 10.42 -2.36 11.37
N ARG A 328 11.23 -2.90 12.29
CA ARG A 328 11.18 -4.31 12.68
C ARG A 328 9.79 -4.67 13.20
N TYR A 329 9.23 -3.86 14.10
CA TYR A 329 7.90 -4.12 14.66
C TYR A 329 6.78 -4.02 13.64
N GLN A 330 6.88 -3.11 12.66
CA GLN A 330 5.91 -3.03 11.56
C GLN A 330 5.93 -4.29 10.68
N VAL A 331 7.12 -4.82 10.39
CA VAL A 331 7.27 -6.07 9.62
C VAL A 331 6.76 -7.26 10.41
N GLU A 332 7.11 -7.35 11.70
CA GLU A 332 6.64 -8.41 12.60
C GLU A 332 5.12 -8.38 12.80
N GLU A 333 4.53 -7.20 12.95
CA GLU A 333 3.09 -7.02 13.03
C GLU A 333 2.38 -7.56 11.78
N TYR A 334 2.87 -7.20 10.60
CA TYR A 334 2.32 -7.72 9.35
C TYR A 334 2.44 -9.24 9.26
N ARG A 335 3.60 -9.80 9.62
CA ARG A 335 3.84 -11.24 9.70
C ARG A 335 2.86 -11.92 10.66
N ASN A 336 2.75 -11.38 11.87
CA ASN A 336 1.90 -11.92 12.91
C ASN A 336 0.42 -11.87 12.53
N ARG A 337 -0.04 -10.79 11.87
CA ARG A 337 -1.39 -10.69 11.34
C ARG A 337 -1.69 -11.78 10.30
N LEU A 338 -0.78 -12.04 9.38
CA LEU A 338 -0.93 -13.11 8.40
C LEU A 338 -1.01 -14.49 9.06
N LEU A 339 -0.24 -14.72 10.12
CA LEU A 339 -0.28 -15.96 10.91
C LEU A 339 -1.62 -16.11 11.62
N LEU A 340 -2.09 -15.05 12.26
CA LEU A 340 -3.38 -15.05 12.96
C LEU A 340 -4.54 -15.32 12.02
N ASP A 341 -4.56 -14.69 10.85
CA ASP A 341 -5.61 -14.92 9.86
C ASP A 341 -5.66 -16.39 9.44
N LYS A 342 -4.50 -16.98 9.18
CA LYS A 342 -4.40 -18.40 8.81
C LYS A 342 -4.82 -19.34 9.93
N ILE A 343 -4.29 -19.18 11.13
CA ILE A 343 -4.58 -20.07 12.25
C ILE A 343 -6.02 -19.93 12.75
N THR A 344 -6.54 -18.71 12.80
CA THR A 344 -7.95 -18.46 13.15
C THR A 344 -8.88 -19.04 12.08
N GLY A 345 -8.48 -18.97 10.81
CA GLY A 345 -9.18 -19.62 9.71
C GLY A 345 -9.28 -21.13 9.89
N GLN A 346 -8.22 -21.77 10.36
CA GLN A 346 -8.19 -23.22 10.61
C GLN A 346 -8.96 -23.61 11.88
N GLU A 347 -8.70 -22.94 13.00
CA GLU A 347 -9.25 -23.30 14.32
C GLU A 347 -10.72 -22.93 14.49
N ILE A 348 -11.17 -21.88 13.80
CA ILE A 348 -12.49 -21.29 14.04
C ILE A 348 -13.34 -21.24 12.77
N HIS A 349 -12.88 -20.58 11.69
CA HIS A 349 -13.76 -20.31 10.55
C HIS A 349 -14.17 -21.57 9.79
N LYS A 350 -13.22 -22.48 9.53
CA LYS A 350 -13.55 -23.76 8.87
C LYS A 350 -14.49 -24.61 9.72
N ARG A 351 -14.28 -24.59 11.04
CA ARG A 351 -15.11 -25.32 11.99
C ARG A 351 -16.53 -24.79 12.01
N ILE A 352 -16.73 -23.48 12.11
CA ILE A 352 -18.08 -22.86 12.06
C ILE A 352 -18.79 -23.15 10.74
N GLY A 353 -18.08 -23.11 9.62
CA GLY A 353 -18.67 -23.32 8.29
C GLY A 353 -19.20 -24.72 8.05
N SER A 354 -18.77 -25.73 8.82
CA SER A 354 -19.16 -27.13 8.69
C SER A 354 -19.86 -27.72 9.92
N ASP A 355 -20.02 -26.97 11.02
CA ASP A 355 -20.50 -27.45 12.31
C ASP A 355 -21.95 -27.00 12.59
N GLU A 356 -22.89 -27.40 11.72
CA GLU A 356 -24.31 -27.11 11.96
C GLU A 356 -24.81 -27.70 13.30
N ALA A 357 -24.34 -28.89 13.68
CA ALA A 357 -24.68 -29.52 14.94
C ALA A 357 -24.18 -28.73 16.15
N GLY A 358 -22.96 -28.16 16.06
CA GLY A 358 -22.41 -27.28 17.09
C GLY A 358 -23.18 -25.98 17.24
N LEU A 359 -23.58 -25.37 16.12
CA LEU A 359 -24.43 -24.17 16.12
C LEU A 359 -25.80 -24.43 16.76
N GLN A 360 -26.43 -25.54 16.44
CA GLN A 360 -27.70 -25.95 17.02
C GLN A 360 -27.58 -26.19 18.53
N THR A 361 -26.56 -26.96 18.93
CA THR A 361 -26.28 -27.26 20.36
C THR A 361 -25.98 -25.97 21.14
N TYR A 362 -25.20 -25.07 20.56
CA TYR A 362 -24.89 -23.78 21.19
C TYR A 362 -26.16 -22.94 21.37
N PHE A 363 -26.98 -22.85 20.33
CA PHE A 363 -28.26 -22.13 20.37
C PHE A 363 -29.20 -22.71 21.44
N GLU A 364 -29.37 -24.04 21.51
CA GLU A 364 -30.24 -24.68 22.49
C GLU A 364 -29.80 -24.38 23.93
N LYS A 365 -28.50 -24.43 24.18
CA LYS A 365 -27.92 -24.11 25.50
C LYS A 365 -28.09 -22.67 25.90
N HIS A 366 -28.12 -21.74 24.93
CA HIS A 366 -28.18 -20.30 25.13
C HIS A 366 -29.48 -19.66 24.61
N ARG A 367 -30.55 -20.47 24.45
CA ARG A 367 -31.81 -20.06 23.85
C ARG A 367 -32.43 -18.82 24.51
N SER A 368 -32.25 -18.65 25.82
CA SER A 368 -32.70 -17.50 26.57
C SER A 368 -32.14 -16.15 26.09
N ASP A 369 -30.92 -16.19 25.51
CA ASP A 369 -30.19 -14.99 25.07
C ASP A 369 -30.69 -14.46 23.73
N TYR A 370 -31.47 -15.29 23.00
CA TYR A 370 -31.96 -14.98 21.65
C TYR A 370 -33.41 -14.52 21.62
N GLN A 371 -33.98 -14.15 22.75
CA GLN A 371 -35.34 -13.60 22.76
C GLN A 371 -35.43 -12.29 21.96
N TRP A 372 -36.55 -12.12 21.26
CA TRP A 372 -36.84 -10.87 20.55
C TRP A 372 -37.39 -9.81 21.52
N ARG A 373 -36.97 -8.59 21.35
CA ARG A 373 -37.44 -7.46 22.14
C ARG A 373 -38.97 -7.24 22.01
N LYS A 374 -39.53 -7.54 20.84
CA LYS A 374 -40.98 -7.50 20.53
C LYS A 374 -41.40 -8.85 20.00
N GLN A 375 -42.63 -9.25 20.31
CA GLN A 375 -43.21 -10.50 19.77
C GLN A 375 -43.24 -10.44 18.26
N ARG A 376 -42.94 -11.59 17.63
CA ARG A 376 -43.11 -11.81 16.20
C ARG A 376 -44.29 -12.73 15.94
N TYR A 377 -44.76 -12.73 14.71
CA TYR A 377 -45.76 -13.67 14.24
C TYR A 377 -45.07 -14.75 13.37
N LYS A 378 -45.08 -16.00 13.80
CA LYS A 378 -44.61 -17.13 13.05
C LYS A 378 -45.80 -17.86 12.41
N GLY A 379 -45.78 -17.92 11.10
CA GLY A 379 -46.90 -18.53 10.38
C GLY A 379 -46.91 -18.24 8.90
N ILE A 380 -48.09 -18.38 8.29
CA ILE A 380 -48.32 -18.20 6.86
C ILE A 380 -49.41 -17.17 6.62
N VAL A 381 -49.18 -16.27 5.66
CA VAL A 381 -50.16 -15.36 5.09
C VAL A 381 -50.69 -15.97 3.82
N LEU A 382 -52.00 -16.08 3.69
CA LEU A 382 -52.70 -16.67 2.57
C LEU A 382 -53.53 -15.60 1.86
N HIS A 383 -53.30 -15.41 0.57
CA HIS A 383 -54.11 -14.56 -0.31
C HIS A 383 -54.80 -15.45 -1.34
N GLY A 384 -56.11 -15.37 -1.47
CA GLY A 384 -56.85 -16.23 -2.39
C GLY A 384 -57.81 -15.47 -3.27
N VAL A 385 -58.21 -16.11 -4.38
CA VAL A 385 -59.15 -15.59 -5.36
C VAL A 385 -60.58 -15.49 -4.79
N SER A 386 -60.91 -16.24 -3.74
CA SER A 386 -62.21 -16.17 -3.07
C SER A 386 -62.12 -16.49 -1.58
N LYS A 387 -63.06 -15.92 -0.80
CA LYS A 387 -63.19 -16.12 0.67
C LYS A 387 -63.36 -17.62 1.03
N ARG A 388 -64.05 -18.38 0.18
CA ARG A 388 -64.25 -19.82 0.34
C ARG A 388 -62.93 -20.59 0.26
N ILE A 389 -62.10 -20.31 -0.75
CA ILE A 389 -60.82 -20.98 -0.96
C ILE A 389 -59.87 -20.70 0.20
N VAL A 390 -59.73 -19.46 0.62
CA VAL A 390 -58.87 -19.10 1.76
C VAL A 390 -59.34 -19.81 3.05
N LYS A 391 -60.63 -19.88 3.31
CA LYS A 391 -61.19 -20.60 4.47
C LYS A 391 -60.90 -22.13 4.40
N GLN A 392 -61.02 -22.74 3.22
CA GLN A 392 -60.68 -24.15 3.00
C GLN A 392 -59.20 -24.40 3.24
N ALA A 393 -58.33 -23.58 2.63
CA ALA A 393 -56.89 -23.72 2.77
C ALA A 393 -56.46 -23.56 4.26
N ARG A 394 -56.97 -22.53 4.94
CA ARG A 394 -56.68 -22.35 6.38
C ARG A 394 -57.12 -23.54 7.23
N LYS A 395 -58.28 -24.13 6.93
CA LYS A 395 -58.76 -25.34 7.65
C LYS A 395 -57.88 -26.55 7.35
N PHE A 396 -57.51 -26.75 6.12
CA PHE A 396 -56.62 -27.83 5.67
C PHE A 396 -55.24 -27.76 6.29
N LEU A 397 -54.57 -26.58 6.21
CA LEU A 397 -53.25 -26.36 6.77
C LEU A 397 -53.20 -26.53 8.29
N LYS A 398 -54.29 -26.29 9.02
CA LYS A 398 -54.34 -26.52 10.49
C LYS A 398 -54.10 -27.98 10.89
N SER A 399 -54.36 -28.93 9.96
CA SER A 399 -54.17 -30.37 10.23
C SER A 399 -52.80 -30.90 9.81
N LEU A 400 -51.95 -30.02 9.27
CA LEU A 400 -50.60 -30.35 8.79
C LEU A 400 -49.49 -29.67 9.61
N PRO A 401 -48.30 -30.28 9.67
CA PRO A 401 -47.11 -29.62 10.20
C PRO A 401 -46.77 -28.33 9.41
N GLU A 402 -46.16 -27.36 10.09
CA GLU A 402 -45.82 -26.08 9.47
C GLU A 402 -44.89 -26.22 8.25
N GLU A 403 -44.01 -27.20 8.28
CA GLU A 403 -43.04 -27.52 7.21
C GLU A 403 -43.72 -27.92 5.89
N GLU A 404 -44.89 -28.54 5.97
CA GLU A 404 -45.63 -29.03 4.81
C GLU A 404 -46.57 -27.99 4.18
N TRP A 405 -46.78 -26.84 4.82
CA TRP A 405 -47.81 -25.87 4.38
C TRP A 405 -47.60 -25.36 2.96
N LYS A 406 -46.38 -25.04 2.55
CA LYS A 406 -46.09 -24.55 1.20
C LYS A 406 -46.40 -25.62 0.12
N ASP A 407 -45.97 -26.84 0.36
CA ASP A 407 -46.19 -27.95 -0.58
C ASP A 407 -47.66 -28.32 -0.62
N ALA A 408 -48.35 -28.33 0.49
CA ALA A 408 -49.79 -28.57 0.56
C ALA A 408 -50.58 -27.52 -0.26
N ILE A 409 -50.24 -26.26 -0.20
CA ILE A 409 -50.85 -25.22 -1.03
C ILE A 409 -50.54 -25.47 -2.52
N ARG A 410 -49.30 -25.72 -2.85
CA ARG A 410 -48.87 -25.97 -4.23
C ARG A 410 -49.60 -27.14 -4.86
N LEU A 411 -49.69 -28.24 -4.12
CA LEU A 411 -50.26 -29.52 -4.64
C LEU A 411 -51.78 -29.54 -4.61
N THR A 412 -52.43 -28.86 -3.65
CA THR A 412 -53.90 -28.97 -3.47
C THR A 412 -54.65 -27.79 -4.08
N PHE A 413 -54.13 -26.58 -3.97
CA PHE A 413 -54.86 -25.37 -4.40
C PHE A 413 -54.30 -24.74 -5.66
N ASN A 414 -53.05 -25.03 -6.02
CA ASN A 414 -52.35 -24.46 -7.19
C ASN A 414 -51.91 -25.50 -8.21
N ALA A 415 -52.49 -26.74 -8.17
CA ALA A 415 -52.20 -27.78 -9.14
C ALA A 415 -52.80 -27.52 -10.55
N GLY A 416 -53.75 -26.59 -10.66
CA GLY A 416 -54.40 -26.25 -11.93
C GLY A 416 -53.64 -25.18 -12.73
N ALA A 417 -54.18 -24.87 -13.94
CA ALA A 417 -53.55 -23.89 -14.86
C ALA A 417 -53.42 -22.45 -14.28
N GLN A 418 -54.25 -22.12 -13.31
CA GLN A 418 -54.18 -20.82 -12.61
C GLN A 418 -54.08 -21.02 -11.10
N PRO A 419 -53.08 -20.41 -10.46
CA PRO A 419 -52.94 -20.48 -9.00
C PRO A 419 -54.14 -19.81 -8.29
N GLN A 420 -54.68 -20.47 -7.29
CA GLN A 420 -55.81 -19.98 -6.52
C GLN A 420 -55.43 -19.32 -5.21
N ILE A 421 -54.22 -19.59 -4.73
CA ILE A 421 -53.65 -19.05 -3.49
C ILE A 421 -52.24 -18.60 -3.71
N GLN A 422 -51.96 -17.37 -3.33
CA GLN A 422 -50.59 -16.88 -3.08
C GLN A 422 -50.31 -16.96 -1.58
N ALA A 423 -49.14 -17.47 -1.19
CA ALA A 423 -48.83 -17.68 0.21
C ALA A 423 -47.41 -17.21 0.55
N GLU A 424 -47.26 -16.56 1.70
CA GLU A 424 -45.99 -16.14 2.28
C GLU A 424 -45.86 -16.75 3.67
N GLN A 425 -44.86 -17.60 3.90
CA GLN A 425 -44.58 -18.23 5.19
C GLN A 425 -43.29 -17.70 5.78
N GLY A 426 -43.32 -17.29 7.05
CA GLY A 426 -42.16 -16.75 7.73
C GLY A 426 -42.40 -16.39 9.19
N THR A 427 -41.39 -15.70 9.77
CA THR A 427 -41.43 -15.13 11.11
C THR A 427 -41.37 -13.60 10.97
N PHE A 428 -42.52 -12.96 11.09
CA PHE A 428 -42.73 -11.53 10.81
C PHE A 428 -42.65 -10.68 12.09
N ALA A 429 -41.82 -9.64 12.06
CA ALA A 429 -41.91 -8.55 13.02
C ALA A 429 -42.96 -7.55 12.56
N SER A 430 -43.39 -6.64 13.47
CA SER A 430 -44.22 -5.52 13.07
C SER A 430 -43.45 -4.62 12.09
N GLY A 431 -44.04 -4.36 10.92
CA GLY A 431 -43.47 -3.64 9.81
C GLY A 431 -42.94 -4.55 8.65
N ASP A 432 -42.80 -5.86 8.86
CA ASP A 432 -42.28 -6.78 7.82
C ASP A 432 -43.34 -7.12 6.78
N ASN A 433 -44.63 -7.22 7.16
CA ASN A 433 -45.72 -7.57 6.27
C ASN A 433 -46.99 -6.85 6.63
N VAL A 434 -47.53 -6.03 5.73
CA VAL A 434 -48.69 -5.15 5.99
C VAL A 434 -49.95 -5.93 6.38
N TYR A 435 -50.14 -7.17 5.89
CA TYR A 435 -51.30 -7.99 6.24
C TYR A 435 -51.14 -8.65 7.61
N VAL A 436 -49.93 -8.98 8.01
CA VAL A 436 -49.65 -9.41 9.39
C VAL A 436 -49.83 -8.25 10.36
N ASP A 437 -49.40 -7.04 9.98
CA ASP A 437 -49.62 -5.85 10.80
C ASP A 437 -51.08 -5.57 11.02
N ASP A 438 -51.89 -5.62 9.96
CA ASP A 438 -53.36 -5.44 10.05
C ASP A 438 -54.00 -6.56 10.91
N LEU A 439 -53.85 -7.81 10.49
CA LEU A 439 -54.65 -8.92 11.04
C LEU A 439 -54.14 -9.43 12.40
N VAL A 440 -52.88 -9.23 12.74
CA VAL A 440 -52.26 -9.79 13.95
C VAL A 440 -51.82 -8.72 14.94
N PHE A 441 -51.15 -7.65 14.45
CA PHE A 441 -50.59 -6.62 15.30
C PHE A 441 -51.52 -5.41 15.47
N LYS A 442 -52.69 -5.40 14.81
CA LYS A 442 -53.70 -4.33 14.85
C LYS A 442 -53.13 -2.97 14.39
N GLY A 443 -52.37 -3.04 13.28
CA GLY A 443 -51.84 -1.86 12.60
C GLY A 443 -52.84 -1.18 11.70
N LYS A 444 -52.37 -0.53 10.64
CA LYS A 444 -53.24 0.07 9.60
C LYS A 444 -53.83 -1.00 8.72
N ASP A 445 -55.09 -0.78 8.28
CA ASP A 445 -55.77 -1.65 7.33
C ASP A 445 -54.97 -1.84 6.06
N ALA A 446 -54.75 -3.09 5.64
CA ALA A 446 -54.03 -3.44 4.44
C ALA A 446 -54.95 -3.42 3.23
N ALA A 447 -54.54 -2.79 2.13
CA ALA A 447 -55.28 -2.82 0.88
C ALA A 447 -55.32 -4.27 0.33
N PRO A 448 -56.48 -4.74 -0.17
CA PRO A 448 -56.58 -6.06 -0.77
C PRO A 448 -55.63 -6.22 -1.96
N MET A 449 -54.99 -7.40 -2.11
CA MET A 449 -54.17 -7.72 -3.25
C MET A 449 -55.03 -7.87 -4.54
N VAL A 450 -54.63 -7.21 -5.62
CA VAL A 450 -55.45 -7.10 -6.85
C VAL A 450 -55.90 -8.46 -7.41
N SER A 451 -55.05 -9.47 -7.49
CA SER A 451 -55.37 -10.80 -8.05
C SER A 451 -55.88 -11.78 -7.00
N PHE A 452 -55.65 -11.52 -5.69
CA PHE A 452 -56.00 -12.40 -4.58
C PHE A 452 -56.56 -11.57 -3.40
N PRO A 453 -57.77 -10.98 -3.55
CA PRO A 453 -58.27 -9.96 -2.64
C PRO A 453 -58.67 -10.46 -1.25
N PHE A 454 -58.70 -11.78 -1.04
CA PHE A 454 -59.10 -12.32 0.26
C PHE A 454 -57.88 -12.83 1.04
N THR A 455 -57.60 -12.24 2.17
CA THR A 455 -56.44 -12.55 2.99
C THR A 455 -56.82 -13.20 4.32
N ALA A 456 -56.04 -14.20 4.73
CA ALA A 456 -56.11 -14.76 6.09
C ALA A 456 -54.69 -15.16 6.55
N VAL A 457 -54.51 -15.26 7.85
CA VAL A 457 -53.26 -15.70 8.47
C VAL A 457 -53.49 -16.96 9.29
N LEU A 458 -52.48 -17.82 9.34
CA LEU A 458 -52.46 -19.04 10.17
C LEU A 458 -51.08 -19.12 10.84
N GLY A 459 -51.05 -19.19 12.15
CA GLY A 459 -49.82 -19.21 12.94
C GLY A 459 -50.02 -18.74 14.37
N LYS A 460 -48.94 -18.37 15.05
CA LYS A 460 -48.94 -17.95 16.46
C LYS A 460 -47.94 -16.79 16.70
N LYS A 461 -48.20 -16.01 17.75
CA LYS A 461 -47.24 -15.03 18.25
C LYS A 461 -46.16 -15.74 19.04
N VAL A 462 -44.91 -15.43 18.77
CA VAL A 462 -43.72 -16.04 19.38
C VAL A 462 -42.81 -14.95 19.97
N LYS A 463 -42.14 -15.25 21.07
CA LYS A 463 -41.20 -14.34 21.76
C LYS A 463 -39.75 -14.69 21.53
N ALA A 464 -39.48 -15.92 21.10
CA ALA A 464 -38.15 -16.44 20.87
C ALA A 464 -38.14 -17.32 19.63
N PRO A 465 -36.97 -17.45 18.94
CA PRO A 465 -36.80 -18.36 17.82
C PRO A 465 -36.88 -19.83 18.28
N ASP A 466 -37.42 -20.67 17.42
CA ASP A 466 -37.45 -22.11 17.63
C ASP A 466 -36.21 -22.79 17.02
N ASP A 467 -35.62 -22.19 15.98
CA ASP A 467 -34.46 -22.66 15.25
C ASP A 467 -33.39 -21.57 15.19
N TYR A 468 -32.09 -21.96 15.29
CA TYR A 468 -30.97 -21.02 15.23
C TYR A 468 -30.93 -20.25 13.91
N ARG A 469 -31.44 -20.83 12.83
CA ARG A 469 -31.49 -20.21 11.50
C ARG A 469 -32.28 -18.91 11.47
N GLU A 470 -33.26 -18.76 12.36
CA GLU A 470 -34.05 -17.52 12.51
C GLU A 470 -33.22 -16.35 13.07
N VAL A 471 -32.09 -16.63 13.72
CA VAL A 471 -31.15 -15.68 14.34
C VAL A 471 -29.69 -16.05 14.01
N LYS A 472 -29.47 -16.65 12.84
CA LYS A 472 -28.20 -17.27 12.44
C LYS A 472 -26.99 -16.39 12.66
N ASP A 473 -27.01 -15.13 12.23
CA ASP A 473 -25.87 -14.23 12.32
C ASP A 473 -25.44 -13.96 13.77
N ARG A 474 -26.41 -13.86 14.68
CA ARG A 474 -26.13 -13.69 16.11
C ARG A 474 -25.52 -14.96 16.71
N VAL A 475 -26.13 -16.11 16.42
CA VAL A 475 -25.65 -17.43 16.91
C VAL A 475 -24.25 -17.71 16.40
N VAL A 476 -23.98 -17.47 15.10
CA VAL A 476 -22.65 -17.65 14.49
C VAL A 476 -21.62 -16.74 15.18
N THR A 477 -21.96 -15.49 15.46
CA THR A 477 -21.08 -14.54 16.14
C THR A 477 -20.76 -14.99 17.56
N ASP A 478 -21.76 -15.36 18.33
CA ASP A 478 -21.62 -15.78 19.72
C ASP A 478 -20.89 -17.12 19.82
N TYR A 479 -21.18 -18.06 18.93
CA TYR A 479 -20.50 -19.35 18.85
C TYR A 479 -19.02 -19.19 18.48
N ARG A 480 -18.71 -18.26 17.55
CA ARG A 480 -17.33 -17.88 17.24
C ARG A 480 -16.58 -17.41 18.49
N ASN A 481 -17.16 -16.49 19.23
CA ASN A 481 -16.59 -15.96 20.46
C ASN A 481 -16.39 -17.07 21.51
N CYS A 482 -17.31 -18.02 21.58
CA CYS A 482 -17.20 -19.18 22.48
C CYS A 482 -16.02 -20.09 22.08
N LEU A 483 -15.91 -20.43 20.79
CA LEU A 483 -14.80 -21.24 20.27
C LEU A 483 -13.45 -20.55 20.48
N GLU A 484 -13.38 -19.24 20.28
CA GLU A 484 -12.16 -18.46 20.51
C GLU A 484 -11.73 -18.49 21.98
N LYS A 485 -12.66 -18.28 22.90
CA LYS A 485 -12.39 -18.40 24.34
C LYS A 485 -11.90 -19.80 24.72
N GLN A 486 -12.53 -20.85 24.21
CA GLN A 486 -12.11 -22.23 24.43
C GLN A 486 -10.70 -22.48 23.87
N TRP A 487 -10.40 -21.96 22.69
CA TRP A 487 -9.08 -22.08 22.07
C TRP A 487 -8.01 -21.38 22.91
N ILE A 488 -8.24 -20.12 23.29
CA ILE A 488 -7.32 -19.37 24.17
C ILE A 488 -7.10 -20.12 25.49
N THR A 489 -8.16 -20.66 26.11
CA THR A 489 -8.04 -21.45 27.34
C THR A 489 -7.14 -22.68 27.14
N ARG A 490 -7.33 -23.40 26.02
CA ARG A 490 -6.43 -24.55 25.69
C ARG A 490 -4.98 -24.10 25.52
N LEU A 491 -4.75 -23.00 24.79
CA LEU A 491 -3.40 -22.44 24.60
C LEU A 491 -2.74 -22.07 25.93
N ARG A 492 -3.47 -21.37 26.80
CA ARG A 492 -2.96 -20.98 28.14
C ARG A 492 -2.66 -22.20 29.04
N THR A 493 -3.43 -23.27 28.95
CA THR A 493 -3.20 -24.48 29.72
C THR A 493 -1.92 -25.23 29.32
N SER A 494 -1.57 -25.17 28.02
CA SER A 494 -0.40 -25.87 27.48
C SER A 494 0.86 -24.99 27.39
N ALA A 495 0.74 -23.68 27.63
CA ALA A 495 1.79 -22.71 27.43
C ALA A 495 2.38 -22.20 28.76
N LYS A 496 3.64 -21.76 28.67
CA LYS A 496 4.29 -21.02 29.76
C LYS A 496 4.31 -19.53 29.40
N VAL A 497 3.61 -18.73 30.19
CA VAL A 497 3.59 -17.27 30.07
C VAL A 497 4.16 -16.67 31.36
N GLU A 498 5.20 -15.86 31.22
CA GLU A 498 5.85 -15.15 32.33
C GLU A 498 5.82 -13.67 32.03
N ILE A 499 5.25 -12.85 32.91
CA ILE A 499 5.19 -11.38 32.77
C ILE A 499 6.03 -10.75 33.88
N ASN A 500 7.03 -9.95 33.50
CA ASN A 500 7.85 -9.20 34.43
C ASN A 500 7.12 -7.94 34.89
N GLN A 501 6.53 -7.99 36.09
CA GLN A 501 5.73 -6.91 36.64
C GLN A 501 6.52 -5.60 36.86
N GLU A 502 7.81 -5.68 37.17
CA GLU A 502 8.65 -4.50 37.37
C GLU A 502 8.91 -3.80 36.04
N VAL A 503 9.18 -4.56 34.97
CA VAL A 503 9.33 -3.98 33.64
C VAL A 503 8.01 -3.43 33.13
N LEU A 504 6.88 -4.09 33.42
CA LEU A 504 5.56 -3.65 33.00
C LEU A 504 5.20 -2.27 33.58
N LYS A 505 5.59 -1.97 34.83
CA LYS A 505 5.40 -0.65 35.46
C LYS A 505 6.16 0.47 34.76
N THR A 506 7.20 0.17 33.99
CA THR A 506 8.03 1.16 33.27
C THR A 506 7.53 1.43 31.86
N VAL A 507 6.44 0.82 31.42
CA VAL A 507 5.84 1.04 30.09
C VAL A 507 5.49 2.52 29.93
N ASN A 508 6.02 3.15 28.88
CA ASN A 508 5.93 4.59 28.59
C ASN A 508 6.46 5.54 29.70
N ASN A 509 7.23 5.04 30.66
CA ASN A 509 7.77 5.80 31.80
C ASN A 509 9.29 5.58 31.98
N HIS A 510 10.08 5.67 30.88
CA HIS A 510 11.55 5.43 30.91
C HIS A 510 12.31 6.49 30.14
#